data_74a381a34cbc20f840de50c39827f2b7
#
_entry.id   74a381a34cbc20f840de50c39827f2b7
#
_cell.length_a   1.000
_cell.length_b   1.000
_cell.length_c   1.000
_cell.angle_alpha   90.00
_cell.angle_beta   90.00
_cell.angle_gamma   90.00
#
_symmetry.space_group_name_H-M   'P 1'
#
loop_
_entity.id
_entity.type
_entity.pdbx_description
1 polymer ?
#
loop_
_entity_poly.entity_id
_entity_poly.type
_entity_poly.pdbx_seq_one_letter_code
_entity_poly.pdbx_strand_id
1 'polypeptide(L)'
;MRKVVLLCLLVFSIALHAQEHSENNTMENPFKNGTEIRSLSVEIGPSWINSKVYTSEGEFKLQAGVELGVEYAGIKVGGIDYGISFYHNETNIHGCKVSLNYIGPSLTYAHLFHQKWLGKVSLGLGLGTAQGKDNSYNNHAISVDKIQFGLGTRLAAGIVFLASDHIGFGLNLHDMVIFFGKKDGSYFGDSDEINGISRIGGTLVFHYFF
;
A
#
# COMPACT_ATOMS: atom_id res chain seq x y z
N MET A 1 10.19 1.76 15.99
CA MET A 1 9.30 2.87 16.30
C MET A 1 10.00 4.25 16.28
N ARG A 2 11.11 4.50 17.01
CA ARG A 2 11.79 5.84 16.99
C ARG A 2 12.16 6.36 15.60
N LYS A 3 12.66 5.52 14.68
CA LYS A 3 13.06 5.92 13.31
C LYS A 3 11.88 6.33 12.44
N VAL A 4 10.71 5.71 12.62
CA VAL A 4 9.49 6.04 11.86
C VAL A 4 8.92 7.38 12.32
N VAL A 5 8.91 7.63 13.63
CA VAL A 5 8.49 8.93 14.21
C VAL A 5 9.39 10.06 13.72
N LEU A 6 10.72 9.82 13.63
CA LEU A 6 11.67 10.80 13.12
C LEU A 6 11.42 11.12 11.64
N LEU A 7 11.12 10.11 10.84
CA LEU A 7 10.79 10.28 9.41
C LEU A 7 9.50 11.08 9.24
N CYS A 8 8.46 10.78 10.01
CA CYS A 8 7.22 11.55 10.01
C CYS A 8 7.42 13.00 10.42
N LEU A 9 8.23 13.26 11.44
CA LEU A 9 8.55 14.62 11.90
C LEU A 9 9.38 15.39 10.86
N LEU A 10 10.29 14.72 10.16
CA LEU A 10 11.09 15.33 9.09
C LEU A 10 10.20 15.72 7.90
N VAL A 11 9.29 14.83 7.49
CA VAL A 11 8.31 15.09 6.43
C VAL A 11 7.38 16.24 6.83
N PHE A 12 6.95 16.29 8.09
CA PHE A 12 6.07 17.35 8.59
C PHE A 12 6.79 18.71 8.64
N SER A 13 8.07 18.73 9.01
CA SER A 13 8.88 19.95 9.03
C SER A 13 9.16 20.51 7.64
N ILE A 14 9.36 19.64 6.65
CA ILE A 14 9.50 20.03 5.23
C ILE A 14 8.18 20.61 4.70
N ALA A 15 7.04 20.02 5.08
CA ALA A 15 5.72 20.51 4.69
C ALA A 15 5.42 21.91 5.27
N LEU A 16 5.79 22.17 6.52
CA LEU A 16 5.63 23.49 7.16
C LEU A 16 6.52 24.56 6.51
N HIS A 17 7.76 24.22 6.16
CA HIS A 17 8.67 25.17 5.47
C HIS A 17 8.21 25.52 4.05
N ALA A 18 7.60 24.55 3.35
CA ALA A 18 7.03 24.79 2.02
C ALA A 18 5.80 25.73 2.07
N GLN A 19 5.10 25.78 3.18
CA GLN A 19 3.93 26.64 3.36
C GLN A 19 4.30 28.12 3.54
N GLU A 20 5.40 28.45 4.20
CA GLU A 20 5.86 29.83 4.40
C GLU A 20 6.28 30.53 3.08
N HIS A 21 6.71 29.78 2.07
CA HIS A 21 7.13 30.35 0.78
C HIS A 21 5.98 30.58 -0.21
N SER A 22 4.76 30.09 0.09
CA SER A 22 3.61 30.07 -0.84
C SER A 22 2.65 31.24 -0.72
N GLU A 23 2.77 32.13 0.28
CA GLU A 23 1.76 33.16 0.55
C GLU A 23 1.69 34.34 -0.44
N ASN A 24 2.59 34.45 -1.42
CA ASN A 24 2.69 35.63 -2.28
C ASN A 24 2.33 35.46 -3.76
N ASN A 25 1.83 34.30 -4.20
CA ASN A 25 1.37 34.13 -5.57
C ASN A 25 -0.12 33.79 -5.63
N THR A 26 -0.90 34.52 -6.39
CA THR A 26 -2.25 34.12 -6.84
C THR A 26 -2.11 32.79 -7.58
N MET A 27 -2.22 31.69 -6.85
CA MET A 27 -2.04 30.34 -7.39
C MET A 27 -3.11 30.03 -8.44
N GLU A 28 -2.73 29.96 -9.70
CA GLU A 28 -3.48 29.14 -10.62
C GLU A 28 -3.38 27.70 -10.13
N ASN A 29 -4.52 27.12 -9.72
CA ASN A 29 -4.57 25.73 -9.26
C ASN A 29 -3.99 24.82 -10.36
N PRO A 30 -2.83 24.17 -10.16
CA PRO A 30 -2.20 23.30 -11.16
C PRO A 30 -3.06 22.06 -11.45
N PHE A 31 -4.00 21.73 -10.55
CA PHE A 31 -4.90 20.59 -10.68
C PHE A 31 -6.18 20.98 -11.43
N LYS A 32 -6.07 21.44 -12.69
CA LYS A 32 -7.22 21.63 -13.58
C LYS A 32 -7.54 20.33 -14.32
N ASN A 33 -8.80 20.15 -14.73
CA ASN A 33 -9.18 19.03 -15.59
C ASN A 33 -8.28 18.93 -16.84
N GLY A 34 -7.73 17.75 -17.08
CA GLY A 34 -6.82 17.49 -18.20
C GLY A 34 -5.35 17.73 -17.90
N THR A 35 -5.00 18.32 -16.74
CA THR A 35 -3.59 18.47 -16.34
C THR A 35 -3.00 17.11 -15.95
N GLU A 36 -1.82 16.83 -16.46
CA GLU A 36 -1.01 15.66 -16.12
C GLU A 36 0.11 16.09 -15.17
N ILE A 37 0.17 15.47 -14.01
CA ILE A 37 1.14 15.77 -12.95
C ILE A 37 1.77 14.43 -12.53
N ARG A 38 3.07 14.42 -12.28
CA ARG A 38 3.73 13.27 -11.68
C ARG A 38 3.68 13.37 -10.16
N SER A 39 3.51 12.24 -9.50
CA SER A 39 3.51 12.17 -8.05
C SER A 39 4.35 11.03 -7.54
N LEU A 40 5.04 11.28 -6.44
CA LEU A 40 5.62 10.27 -5.59
C LEU A 40 4.80 10.23 -4.29
N SER A 41 4.26 9.08 -3.94
CA SER A 41 3.55 8.93 -2.68
C SER A 41 4.19 7.89 -1.77
N VAL A 42 4.09 8.15 -0.47
CA VAL A 42 4.47 7.22 0.59
C VAL A 42 3.25 6.96 1.44
N GLU A 43 2.96 5.70 1.70
CA GLU A 43 1.80 5.23 2.44
C GLU A 43 2.23 4.44 3.67
N ILE A 44 1.54 4.65 4.79
CA ILE A 44 1.73 3.86 6.01
C ILE A 44 0.39 3.67 6.72
N GLY A 45 0.15 2.47 7.22
CA GLY A 45 -1.08 2.23 7.98
C GLY A 45 -1.26 0.80 8.44
N PRO A 46 -2.36 0.54 9.13
CA PRO A 46 -2.78 -0.80 9.48
C PRO A 46 -3.30 -1.55 8.26
N SER A 47 -3.09 -2.86 8.27
CA SER A 47 -3.68 -3.76 7.29
C SER A 47 -4.02 -5.10 7.93
N TRP A 48 -4.95 -5.81 7.33
CA TRP A 48 -5.46 -7.08 7.85
C TRP A 48 -5.42 -8.14 6.76
N ILE A 49 -4.82 -9.29 7.08
CA ILE A 49 -4.93 -10.48 6.22
C ILE A 49 -6.36 -10.99 6.34
N ASN A 50 -7.11 -10.98 5.23
CA ASN A 50 -8.52 -11.39 5.17
C ASN A 50 -8.71 -12.84 4.75
N SER A 51 -7.69 -13.47 4.16
CA SER A 51 -7.70 -14.91 3.87
C SER A 51 -7.40 -15.74 5.11
N LYS A 52 -7.80 -17.01 5.05
CA LYS A 52 -7.41 -17.99 6.05
C LYS A 52 -5.91 -18.25 5.98
N VAL A 53 -5.25 -18.18 7.11
CA VAL A 53 -3.84 -18.59 7.26
C VAL A 53 -3.81 -19.81 8.20
N TYR A 54 -3.25 -20.90 7.71
CA TYR A 54 -3.12 -22.14 8.48
C TYR A 54 -1.74 -22.19 9.13
N THR A 55 -1.72 -22.42 10.42
CA THR A 55 -0.49 -22.65 11.19
C THR A 55 -0.62 -23.97 11.96
N SER A 56 0.45 -24.40 12.61
CA SER A 56 0.41 -25.56 13.52
C SER A 56 -0.60 -25.43 14.67
N GLU A 57 -0.99 -24.20 15.01
CA GLU A 57 -1.95 -23.90 16.11
C GLU A 57 -3.39 -23.77 15.62
N GLY A 58 -3.64 -23.76 14.30
CA GLY A 58 -4.98 -23.72 13.72
C GLY A 58 -5.15 -22.72 12.55
N GLU A 59 -6.41 -22.43 12.26
CA GLU A 59 -6.82 -21.48 11.22
C GLU A 59 -7.00 -20.08 11.81
N PHE A 60 -6.39 -19.07 11.20
CA PHE A 60 -6.48 -17.66 11.60
C PHE A 60 -7.01 -16.81 10.46
N LYS A 61 -7.84 -15.82 10.81
CA LYS A 61 -8.38 -14.79 9.92
C LYS A 61 -8.20 -13.40 10.53
N LEU A 62 -8.25 -12.38 9.69
CA LEU A 62 -8.24 -10.96 10.09
C LEU A 62 -7.06 -10.60 10.99
N GLN A 63 -5.89 -11.14 10.70
CA GLN A 63 -4.69 -10.81 11.45
C GLN A 63 -4.17 -9.43 11.07
N ALA A 64 -4.02 -8.58 12.10
CA ALA A 64 -3.55 -7.21 11.92
C ALA A 64 -2.05 -7.15 11.68
N GLY A 65 -1.65 -6.26 10.80
CA GLY A 65 -0.26 -5.94 10.48
C GLY A 65 -0.07 -4.46 10.18
N VAL A 66 1.15 -4.11 9.85
CA VAL A 66 1.54 -2.77 9.40
C VAL A 66 1.94 -2.84 7.94
N GLU A 67 1.55 -1.85 7.19
CA GLU A 67 1.87 -1.70 5.80
C GLU A 67 2.67 -0.44 5.52
N LEU A 68 3.61 -0.57 4.61
CA LEU A 68 4.34 0.51 3.97
C LEU A 68 4.16 0.41 2.46
N GLY A 69 3.82 1.52 1.82
CA GLY A 69 3.68 1.63 0.37
C GLY A 69 4.47 2.79 -0.19
N VAL A 70 4.92 2.62 -1.43
CA VAL A 70 5.49 3.68 -2.25
C VAL A 70 4.88 3.57 -3.65
N GLU A 71 4.35 4.65 -4.17
CA GLU A 71 3.82 4.71 -5.53
C GLU A 71 4.42 5.92 -6.28
N TYR A 72 4.94 5.68 -7.47
CA TYR A 72 5.25 6.71 -8.45
C TYR A 72 4.22 6.62 -9.57
N ALA A 73 3.42 7.68 -9.75
CA ALA A 73 2.32 7.65 -10.70
C ALA A 73 2.15 8.99 -11.42
N GLY A 74 1.66 8.92 -12.64
CA GLY A 74 1.01 10.02 -13.29
C GLY A 74 -0.38 10.22 -12.70
N ILE A 75 -0.80 11.47 -12.58
CA ILE A 75 -2.14 11.86 -12.19
C ILE A 75 -2.70 12.77 -13.26
N LYS A 76 -3.66 12.24 -14.02
CA LYS A 76 -4.44 13.02 -14.99
C LYS A 76 -5.77 13.38 -14.36
N VAL A 77 -5.96 14.65 -14.04
CA VAL A 77 -7.22 15.11 -13.42
C VAL A 77 -8.38 14.96 -14.38
N GLY A 78 -9.42 14.21 -14.01
CA GLY A 78 -10.55 13.86 -14.87
C GLY A 78 -10.22 12.76 -15.89
N GLY A 79 -9.12 12.04 -15.74
CA GLY A 79 -8.68 11.00 -16.64
C GLY A 79 -7.95 9.84 -15.96
N ILE A 80 -7.43 8.95 -16.79
CA ILE A 80 -6.64 7.79 -16.35
C ILE A 80 -5.18 8.04 -16.69
N ASP A 81 -4.29 7.71 -15.77
CA ASP A 81 -2.85 7.70 -15.97
C ASP A 81 -2.24 6.42 -15.36
N TYR A 82 -0.95 6.20 -15.58
CA TYR A 82 -0.26 4.98 -15.16
C TYR A 82 0.84 5.29 -14.15
N GLY A 83 1.18 4.26 -13.39
CA GLY A 83 2.24 4.33 -12.39
C GLY A 83 2.85 2.97 -12.11
N ILE A 84 3.72 2.95 -11.12
CA ILE A 84 4.28 1.75 -10.51
C ILE A 84 4.17 1.87 -9.01
N SER A 85 3.79 0.80 -8.35
CA SER A 85 3.61 0.77 -6.91
C SER A 85 4.35 -0.41 -6.27
N PHE A 86 4.87 -0.17 -5.08
CA PHE A 86 5.49 -1.17 -4.22
C PHE A 86 4.83 -1.12 -2.84
N TYR A 87 4.49 -2.29 -2.30
CA TYR A 87 3.91 -2.43 -0.96
C TYR A 87 4.61 -3.55 -0.19
N HIS A 88 4.89 -3.26 1.06
CA HIS A 88 5.41 -4.20 2.04
C HIS A 88 4.45 -4.26 3.24
N ASN A 89 4.00 -5.45 3.58
CA ASN A 89 3.22 -5.70 4.77
C ASN A 89 3.93 -6.68 5.69
N GLU A 90 3.83 -6.43 6.97
CA GLU A 90 4.35 -7.30 8.00
C GLU A 90 3.27 -7.56 9.07
N THR A 91 2.95 -8.82 9.27
CA THR A 91 1.93 -9.28 10.23
C THR A 91 2.53 -10.35 11.14
N ASN A 92 2.28 -10.28 12.44
CA ASN A 92 2.69 -11.30 13.37
C ASN A 92 1.46 -12.16 13.74
N ILE A 93 1.52 -13.46 13.48
CA ILE A 93 0.47 -14.43 13.75
C ILE A 93 1.04 -15.44 14.74
N HIS A 94 0.68 -15.33 16.03
CA HIS A 94 1.10 -16.24 17.10
C HIS A 94 2.62 -16.56 17.10
N GLY A 95 3.46 -15.54 16.95
CA GLY A 95 4.91 -15.71 16.89
C GLY A 95 5.48 -16.00 15.50
N CYS A 96 4.63 -16.36 14.54
CA CYS A 96 5.02 -16.46 13.14
C CYS A 96 4.92 -15.09 12.47
N LYS A 97 6.02 -14.62 11.92
CA LYS A 97 6.08 -13.36 11.17
C LYS A 97 5.79 -13.64 9.71
N VAL A 98 4.70 -13.07 9.20
CA VAL A 98 4.32 -13.17 7.79
C VAL A 98 4.60 -11.84 7.11
N SER A 99 5.42 -11.88 6.06
CA SER A 99 5.73 -10.72 5.23
C SER A 99 5.14 -10.92 3.84
N LEU A 100 4.45 -9.88 3.36
CA LEU A 100 3.90 -9.82 2.01
C LEU A 100 4.52 -8.64 1.28
N ASN A 101 4.95 -8.86 0.05
CA ASN A 101 5.42 -7.79 -0.82
C ASN A 101 4.64 -7.83 -2.12
N TYR A 102 4.44 -6.65 -2.70
CA TYR A 102 3.83 -6.47 -4.00
C TYR A 102 4.60 -5.41 -4.76
N ILE A 103 4.82 -5.65 -6.05
CA ILE A 103 5.32 -4.66 -7.00
C ILE A 103 4.61 -4.81 -8.33
N GLY A 104 4.12 -3.71 -8.90
CA GLY A 104 3.47 -3.78 -10.20
C GLY A 104 3.07 -2.43 -10.76
N PRO A 105 2.81 -2.38 -12.07
CA PRO A 105 2.17 -1.26 -12.71
C PRO A 105 0.76 -1.04 -12.15
N SER A 106 0.34 0.21 -12.17
CA SER A 106 -1.00 0.64 -11.76
C SER A 106 -1.61 1.59 -12.78
N LEU A 107 -2.93 1.55 -12.90
CA LEU A 107 -3.75 2.53 -13.60
C LEU A 107 -4.51 3.32 -12.55
N THR A 108 -4.45 4.64 -12.61
CA THR A 108 -5.08 5.53 -11.64
C THR A 108 -6.02 6.49 -12.35
N TYR A 109 -7.27 6.50 -11.95
CA TYR A 109 -8.23 7.56 -12.26
C TYR A 109 -8.24 8.56 -11.11
N ALA A 110 -8.15 9.85 -11.42
CA ALA A 110 -8.18 10.92 -10.44
C ALA A 110 -9.24 11.97 -10.82
N HIS A 111 -9.96 12.46 -9.82
CA HIS A 111 -10.99 13.48 -9.99
C HIS A 111 -10.90 14.54 -8.88
N LEU A 112 -10.94 15.81 -9.27
CA LEU A 112 -10.94 16.94 -8.36
C LEU A 112 -12.39 17.27 -7.96
N PHE A 113 -12.76 17.00 -6.71
CA PHE A 113 -14.13 17.29 -6.21
C PHE A 113 -14.30 18.76 -5.81
N HIS A 114 -13.23 19.37 -5.34
CA HIS A 114 -13.18 20.74 -4.89
C HIS A 114 -11.77 21.25 -5.14
N GLN A 115 -11.54 22.55 -5.07
CA GLN A 115 -10.22 23.14 -5.36
C GLN A 115 -9.04 22.48 -4.63
N LYS A 116 -9.30 21.80 -3.51
CA LYS A 116 -8.28 21.18 -2.65
C LYS A 116 -8.47 19.67 -2.39
N TRP A 117 -9.46 19.03 -2.99
CA TRP A 117 -9.74 17.63 -2.71
C TRP A 117 -9.70 16.79 -3.97
N LEU A 118 -8.74 15.88 -4.02
CA LEU A 118 -8.51 14.95 -5.13
C LEU A 118 -8.93 13.54 -4.70
N GLY A 119 -9.91 12.96 -5.38
CA GLY A 119 -10.24 11.55 -5.26
C GLY A 119 -9.42 10.72 -6.23
N LYS A 120 -8.97 9.55 -5.79
CA LYS A 120 -8.19 8.59 -6.60
C LYS A 120 -8.83 7.21 -6.52
N VAL A 121 -8.85 6.51 -7.66
CA VAL A 121 -9.12 5.06 -7.72
C VAL A 121 -8.01 4.45 -8.56
N SER A 122 -7.37 3.39 -8.03
CA SER A 122 -6.24 2.74 -8.70
C SER A 122 -6.47 1.24 -8.80
N LEU A 123 -6.12 0.68 -9.96
CA LEU A 123 -6.07 -0.75 -10.21
C LEU A 123 -4.64 -1.15 -10.56
N GLY A 124 -4.07 -2.11 -9.84
CA GLY A 124 -2.73 -2.62 -10.07
C GLY A 124 -2.73 -4.11 -10.42
N LEU A 125 -1.81 -4.50 -11.29
CA LEU A 125 -1.48 -5.88 -11.64
C LEU A 125 0.02 -6.05 -11.52
N GLY A 126 0.51 -7.07 -10.78
CA GLY A 126 1.94 -7.16 -10.55
C GLY A 126 2.39 -8.52 -10.02
N LEU A 127 3.57 -8.52 -9.45
CA LEU A 127 4.16 -9.67 -8.78
C LEU A 127 4.01 -9.50 -7.27
N GLY A 128 3.62 -10.58 -6.60
CA GLY A 128 3.56 -10.65 -5.16
C GLY A 128 4.47 -11.71 -4.59
N THR A 129 4.95 -11.51 -3.38
CA THR A 129 5.66 -12.53 -2.60
C THR A 129 5.05 -12.66 -1.22
N ALA A 130 5.05 -13.89 -0.70
CA ALA A 130 4.74 -14.17 0.69
C ALA A 130 5.89 -14.97 1.31
N GLN A 131 6.26 -14.61 2.53
CA GLN A 131 7.24 -15.32 3.33
C GLN A 131 6.75 -15.41 4.76
N GLY A 132 6.72 -16.63 5.33
CA GLY A 132 6.53 -16.85 6.76
C GLY A 132 7.89 -17.08 7.41
N LYS A 133 8.10 -16.52 8.60
CA LYS A 133 9.26 -16.77 9.44
C LYS A 133 8.78 -17.09 10.85
N ASP A 134 9.11 -18.27 11.33
CA ASP A 134 8.81 -18.70 12.68
C ASP A 134 9.90 -18.21 13.64
N ASN A 135 9.49 -17.51 14.69
CA ASN A 135 10.36 -17.07 15.77
C ASN A 135 10.26 -17.96 17.02
N SER A 136 9.42 -19.00 17.01
CA SER A 136 9.25 -19.87 18.17
C SER A 136 10.39 -20.87 18.30
N TYR A 137 11.11 -20.78 19.41
CA TYR A 137 12.23 -21.63 19.79
C TYR A 137 11.81 -23.05 20.24
N ASN A 138 10.55 -23.42 20.14
CA ASN A 138 10.03 -24.71 20.59
C ASN A 138 9.65 -25.62 19.42
N ASN A 139 10.54 -26.52 19.10
CA ASN A 139 10.46 -27.90 18.53
C ASN A 139 9.35 -28.33 17.54
N HIS A 140 8.48 -27.46 17.07
CA HIS A 140 7.55 -27.71 15.98
C HIS A 140 7.70 -26.63 14.91
N ALA A 141 8.91 -26.54 14.38
CA ALA A 141 9.25 -25.62 13.31
C ALA A 141 8.48 -25.99 12.06
N ILE A 142 7.44 -25.28 11.73
CA ILE A 142 7.09 -25.10 10.34
C ILE A 142 8.13 -24.13 9.78
N SER A 143 9.22 -24.69 9.28
CA SER A 143 10.26 -23.92 8.58
C SER A 143 9.68 -23.41 7.26
N VAL A 144 9.01 -22.27 7.29
CA VAL A 144 8.56 -21.55 6.10
C VAL A 144 9.65 -20.56 5.68
N ASP A 145 10.86 -21.01 5.55
CA ASP A 145 11.97 -20.21 4.99
C ASP A 145 11.87 -20.02 3.46
N LYS A 146 10.76 -20.44 2.84
CA LYS A 146 10.58 -20.35 1.39
C LYS A 146 9.75 -19.15 1.03
N ILE A 147 10.33 -18.28 0.20
CA ILE A 147 9.60 -17.21 -0.46
C ILE A 147 8.69 -17.84 -1.52
N GLN A 148 7.39 -17.56 -1.42
CA GLN A 148 6.42 -17.91 -2.45
C GLN A 148 6.20 -16.72 -3.37
N PHE A 149 6.22 -16.97 -4.68
CA PHE A 149 5.96 -15.97 -5.70
C PHE A 149 4.57 -16.17 -6.30
N GLY A 150 3.88 -15.09 -6.59
CA GLY A 150 2.55 -15.12 -7.16
C GLY A 150 2.24 -13.91 -8.02
N LEU A 151 1.08 -13.96 -8.69
CA LEU A 151 0.50 -12.80 -9.36
C LEU A 151 -0.31 -12.00 -8.35
N GLY A 152 -0.06 -10.71 -8.29
CA GLY A 152 -0.75 -9.79 -7.40
C GLY A 152 -1.73 -8.90 -8.15
N THR A 153 -2.89 -8.66 -7.55
CA THR A 153 -3.82 -7.60 -7.95
C THR A 153 -4.01 -6.65 -6.79
N ARG A 154 -4.19 -5.37 -7.08
CA ARG A 154 -4.48 -4.34 -6.07
C ARG A 154 -5.58 -3.43 -6.57
N LEU A 155 -6.61 -3.23 -5.77
CA LEU A 155 -7.64 -2.21 -5.96
C LEU A 155 -7.53 -1.22 -4.80
N ALA A 156 -7.49 0.08 -5.12
CA ALA A 156 -7.41 1.11 -4.10
C ALA A 156 -8.33 2.28 -4.42
N ALA A 157 -8.85 2.90 -3.37
CA ALA A 157 -9.60 4.15 -3.43
C ALA A 157 -9.15 5.09 -2.31
N GLY A 158 -8.93 6.34 -2.64
CA GLY A 158 -8.41 7.32 -1.69
C GLY A 158 -8.88 8.73 -1.95
N ILE A 159 -8.70 9.56 -0.93
CA ILE A 159 -8.94 10.99 -0.99
C ILE A 159 -7.70 11.72 -0.50
N VAL A 160 -7.28 12.75 -1.23
CA VAL A 160 -6.09 13.54 -0.96
C VAL A 160 -6.47 14.99 -0.78
N PHE A 161 -6.08 15.59 0.31
CA PHE A 161 -6.13 17.03 0.53
C PHE A 161 -4.86 17.67 -0.04
N LEU A 162 -5.00 18.61 -0.95
CA LEU A 162 -3.92 19.37 -1.57
C LEU A 162 -3.55 20.53 -0.65
N ALA A 163 -2.48 20.37 0.10
CA ALA A 163 -1.99 21.41 1.02
C ALA A 163 -1.28 22.53 0.26
N SER A 164 -0.58 22.18 -0.82
CA SER A 164 0.02 23.12 -1.78
C SER A 164 0.05 22.48 -3.17
N ASP A 165 0.64 23.19 -4.14
CA ASP A 165 0.82 22.69 -5.51
C ASP A 165 1.70 21.45 -5.59
N HIS A 166 2.56 21.24 -4.58
CA HIS A 166 3.53 20.14 -4.54
C HIS A 166 3.23 19.12 -3.45
N ILE A 167 2.33 19.40 -2.51
CA ILE A 167 2.15 18.55 -1.32
C ILE A 167 0.69 18.21 -1.11
N GLY A 168 0.42 16.93 -0.90
CA GLY A 168 -0.89 16.42 -0.51
C GLY A 168 -0.81 15.39 0.60
N PHE A 169 -1.86 15.34 1.40
CA PHE A 169 -2.06 14.34 2.46
C PHE A 169 -3.40 13.65 2.26
N GLY A 170 -3.45 12.37 2.49
CA GLY A 170 -4.68 11.65 2.23
C GLY A 170 -4.86 10.38 3.04
N LEU A 171 -6.00 9.76 2.76
CA LEU A 171 -6.36 8.44 3.23
C LEU A 171 -6.57 7.56 2.02
N ASN A 172 -6.08 6.33 2.10
CA ASN A 172 -6.25 5.33 1.06
C ASN A 172 -6.78 4.03 1.69
N LEU A 173 -7.81 3.46 1.09
CA LEU A 173 -8.32 2.12 1.38
C LEU A 173 -7.98 1.24 0.20
N HIS A 174 -7.50 0.05 0.45
CA HIS A 174 -7.15 -0.87 -0.63
C HIS A 174 -7.39 -2.32 -0.24
N ASP A 175 -7.61 -3.12 -1.25
CA ASP A 175 -7.57 -4.58 -1.20
C ASP A 175 -6.48 -5.08 -2.13
N MET A 176 -5.69 -6.02 -1.65
CA MET A 176 -4.64 -6.66 -2.41
C MET A 176 -4.77 -8.17 -2.29
N VAL A 177 -4.74 -8.84 -3.42
CA VAL A 177 -4.78 -10.30 -3.52
C VAL A 177 -3.52 -10.78 -4.24
N ILE A 178 -2.82 -11.75 -3.66
CA ILE A 178 -1.68 -12.42 -4.29
C ILE A 178 -2.08 -13.88 -4.50
N PHE A 179 -2.08 -14.33 -5.75
CA PHE A 179 -2.39 -15.69 -6.16
C PHE A 179 -1.10 -16.48 -6.35
N PHE A 180 -0.94 -17.57 -5.61
CA PHE A 180 0.16 -18.51 -5.75
C PHE A 180 -0.33 -19.69 -6.57
N GLY A 181 0.44 -20.16 -7.54
CA GLY A 181 0.10 -21.37 -8.30
C GLY A 181 -0.07 -22.60 -7.38
N LYS A 182 -0.83 -23.60 -7.83
CA LYS A 182 -0.94 -24.89 -7.13
C LYS A 182 0.44 -25.47 -6.86
N LYS A 183 0.78 -25.61 -5.58
CA LYS A 183 1.96 -26.35 -5.14
C LYS A 183 1.56 -27.20 -3.94
N ASP A 184 1.82 -28.49 -4.01
CA ASP A 184 1.63 -29.39 -2.87
C ASP A 184 2.41 -28.86 -1.67
N GLY A 185 1.70 -28.63 -0.55
CA GLY A 185 2.28 -28.15 0.70
C GLY A 185 2.29 -26.64 0.88
N SER A 186 1.45 -25.88 0.18
CA SER A 186 1.31 -24.45 0.43
C SER A 186 0.52 -24.20 1.72
N TYR A 187 1.07 -23.39 2.60
CA TYR A 187 0.46 -23.00 3.89
C TYR A 187 -0.62 -21.91 3.74
N PHE A 188 -0.80 -21.38 2.54
CA PHE A 188 -1.72 -20.30 2.24
C PHE A 188 -2.82 -20.80 1.29
N GLY A 189 -4.00 -21.10 1.83
CA GLY A 189 -5.18 -21.50 1.08
C GLY A 189 -5.60 -22.98 1.26
N ASP A 190 -6.80 -23.31 0.85
CA ASP A 190 -7.32 -24.67 0.83
C ASP A 190 -6.69 -25.48 -0.31
N SER A 191 -6.51 -26.79 -0.09
CA SER A 191 -5.77 -27.69 -0.98
C SER A 191 -6.35 -27.86 -2.39
N ASP A 192 -7.61 -27.50 -2.59
CA ASP A 192 -8.34 -27.74 -3.86
C ASP A 192 -8.69 -26.45 -4.62
N GLU A 193 -8.43 -25.25 -4.05
CA GLU A 193 -8.72 -23.97 -4.67
C GLU A 193 -7.43 -23.20 -5.03
N ILE A 194 -7.58 -22.13 -5.80
CA ILE A 194 -6.49 -21.22 -6.15
C ILE A 194 -5.89 -20.66 -4.86
N ASN A 195 -4.68 -21.09 -4.53
CA ASN A 195 -3.98 -20.62 -3.35
C ASN A 195 -3.69 -19.13 -3.47
N GLY A 196 -4.20 -18.35 -2.53
CA GLY A 196 -4.01 -16.92 -2.51
C GLY A 196 -4.08 -16.33 -1.12
N ILE A 197 -3.51 -15.16 -0.96
CA ILE A 197 -3.62 -14.37 0.24
C ILE A 197 -4.24 -13.02 -0.10
N SER A 198 -5.34 -12.70 0.60
CA SER A 198 -6.03 -11.41 0.47
C SER A 198 -5.74 -10.54 1.68
N ARG A 199 -5.58 -9.26 1.44
CA ARG A 199 -5.30 -8.27 2.47
C ARG A 199 -6.04 -6.97 2.19
N ILE A 200 -6.71 -6.47 3.23
CA ILE A 200 -7.36 -5.17 3.24
C ILE A 200 -6.49 -4.23 4.08
N GLY A 201 -6.27 -3.02 3.59
CA GLY A 201 -5.50 -1.99 4.31
C GLY A 201 -6.15 -0.62 4.27
N GLY A 202 -5.83 0.18 5.29
CA GLY A 202 -6.16 1.59 5.35
C GLY A 202 -4.91 2.39 5.70
N THR A 203 -4.47 3.28 4.80
CA THR A 203 -3.19 3.97 4.94
C THR A 203 -3.37 5.48 4.96
N LEU A 204 -2.51 6.15 5.73
CA LEU A 204 -2.21 7.55 5.58
C LEU A 204 -1.24 7.70 4.41
N VAL A 205 -1.50 8.65 3.54
CA VAL A 205 -0.71 8.89 2.33
C VAL A 205 -0.14 10.29 2.35
N PHE A 206 1.13 10.39 2.05
CA PHE A 206 1.80 11.64 1.72
C PHE A 206 2.11 11.64 0.22
N HIS A 207 1.74 12.70 -0.48
CA HIS A 207 2.04 12.93 -1.90
C HIS A 207 2.99 14.10 -2.06
N TYR A 208 3.98 13.91 -2.92
CA TYR A 208 4.76 14.98 -3.51
C TYR A 208 4.48 15.03 -5.02
N PHE A 209 4.03 16.19 -5.51
CA PHE A 209 3.70 16.44 -6.91
C PHE A 209 4.80 17.27 -7.59
N PHE A 210 5.14 16.94 -8.84
CA PHE A 210 6.18 17.62 -9.62
C PHE A 210 5.93 17.59 -11.13
#